data_999153ffd1712a823d264823f4de66ed
#
_entry.id   999153ffd1712a823d264823f4de66ed
#
_cell.length_a   1.000
_cell.length_b   1.000
_cell.length_c   1.000
_cell.angle_alpha   90.00
_cell.angle_beta   90.00
_cell.angle_gamma   90.00
#
_symmetry.space_group_name_H-M   'P 1'
#
loop_
_entity.id
_entity.type
_entity.pdbx_description
1 polymer ?
#
loop_
_entity_poly.entity_id
_entity_poly.type
_entity_poly.pdbx_seq_one_letter_code
_entity_poly.pdbx_strand_id
1 'polypeptide(L)'
;VEPWKRNLYVIWVAELAAIAGFAVMMSFLPYYVQELGVTELHEVELWSGALFAAHAVTMTVFAPVWGSLADRFGRKPMVQRAMFGGALVISAMGLVQNVGQLVALRAIQGALTGVVSAATTLVASSAPRERAGYALGLLQTAVWSGASVGPLLGGLIADTWGYRATFWVTGALLLLAGLTVSRFVQEEFTPPARDDDNREGGFWYGLKLVIQDRGLLSLFSVRVTVRTATRLMGPILPLFIQSLVPTTARIASLTGLISGVRAAAGAIGGVTLGRASDRIGYRRVLLICAVGVAALYVPQFFVTTPWQLLILQGGVGLVMSGVLATISAMLANLAPEGRQGAVYGVDASVVSTANAIGPMLGASVAAALGLRAPFLLAAGAFGAAAVLAWFVVPKYEQRKHPTPPDGG
;
A
#
# COMPACT_ATOMS: atom_id res chain seq x y z
N VAL A 1 -16.76 -27.02 -9.72
CA VAL A 1 -16.60 -25.59 -9.32
C VAL A 1 -16.45 -24.80 -10.61
N GLU A 2 -17.23 -23.71 -10.79
CA GLU A 2 -17.12 -22.82 -11.94
C GLU A 2 -15.67 -22.34 -12.10
N PRO A 3 -15.11 -22.30 -13.32
CA PRO A 3 -13.69 -21.98 -13.55
C PRO A 3 -13.23 -20.68 -12.89
N TRP A 4 -14.06 -19.63 -12.93
CA TRP A 4 -13.74 -18.34 -12.32
C TRP A 4 -13.67 -18.39 -10.79
N LYS A 5 -14.50 -19.19 -10.12
CA LYS A 5 -14.45 -19.39 -8.66
C LYS A 5 -13.17 -20.11 -8.25
N ARG A 6 -12.77 -21.14 -9.02
CA ARG A 6 -11.50 -21.84 -8.80
C ARG A 6 -10.32 -20.86 -8.93
N ASN A 7 -10.29 -20.09 -10.00
CA ASN A 7 -9.26 -19.07 -10.20
C ASN A 7 -9.23 -18.07 -9.05
N LEU A 8 -10.39 -17.55 -8.62
CA LEU A 8 -10.51 -16.61 -7.53
C LEU A 8 -9.91 -17.16 -6.21
N TYR A 9 -10.28 -18.39 -5.81
CA TYR A 9 -9.76 -18.96 -4.56
C TYR A 9 -8.27 -19.29 -4.65
N VAL A 10 -7.79 -19.77 -5.77
CA VAL A 10 -6.35 -20.03 -5.98
C VAL A 10 -5.55 -18.73 -5.92
N ILE A 11 -6.02 -17.69 -6.59
CA ILE A 11 -5.37 -16.38 -6.56
C ILE A 11 -5.46 -15.75 -5.16
N TRP A 12 -6.57 -15.93 -4.45
CA TRP A 12 -6.73 -15.46 -3.07
C TRP A 12 -5.67 -16.06 -2.14
N VAL A 13 -5.44 -17.38 -2.19
CA VAL A 13 -4.41 -18.05 -1.39
C VAL A 13 -3.01 -17.58 -1.80
N ALA A 14 -2.74 -17.48 -3.10
CA ALA A 14 -1.46 -17.03 -3.63
C ALA A 14 -1.17 -15.58 -3.27
N GLU A 15 -2.16 -14.69 -3.32
CA GLU A 15 -2.06 -13.29 -2.92
C GLU A 15 -1.85 -13.14 -1.43
N LEU A 16 -2.58 -13.90 -0.61
CA LEU A 16 -2.37 -13.96 0.85
C LEU A 16 -0.92 -14.32 1.18
N ALA A 17 -0.39 -15.38 0.56
CA ALA A 17 0.99 -15.81 0.76
C ALA A 17 2.01 -14.76 0.29
N ALA A 18 1.77 -14.13 -0.86
CA ALA A 18 2.63 -13.10 -1.40
C ALA A 18 2.68 -11.85 -0.50
N ILE A 19 1.51 -11.36 -0.07
CA ILE A 19 1.43 -10.16 0.78
C ILE A 19 1.96 -10.45 2.18
N ALA A 20 1.64 -11.62 2.75
CA ALA A 20 2.23 -12.04 4.02
C ALA A 20 3.76 -12.08 3.93
N GLY A 21 4.31 -12.68 2.88
CA GLY A 21 5.75 -12.73 2.64
C GLY A 21 6.38 -11.33 2.50
N PHE A 22 5.79 -10.44 1.71
CA PHE A 22 6.27 -9.05 1.63
C PHE A 22 6.23 -8.35 2.99
N ALA A 23 5.18 -8.54 3.76
CA ALA A 23 5.04 -7.92 5.07
C ALA A 23 6.02 -8.52 6.11
N VAL A 24 6.34 -9.82 6.00
CA VAL A 24 7.41 -10.49 6.77
C VAL A 24 8.73 -9.76 6.62
N MET A 25 9.12 -9.42 5.40
CA MET A 25 10.42 -8.79 5.11
C MET A 25 10.42 -7.28 5.42
N MET A 26 9.37 -6.56 5.00
CA MET A 26 9.36 -5.10 4.97
C MET A 26 9.50 -4.45 6.35
N SER A 27 8.98 -5.09 7.39
CA SER A 27 8.97 -4.55 8.76
C SER A 27 10.37 -4.53 9.39
N PHE A 28 11.34 -5.28 8.84
CA PHE A 28 12.65 -5.49 9.46
C PHE A 28 13.82 -4.99 8.62
N LEU A 29 13.56 -4.37 7.48
CA LEU A 29 14.60 -3.81 6.61
C LEU A 29 15.57 -2.87 7.34
N PRO A 30 15.13 -1.94 8.23
CA PRO A 30 16.07 -1.09 8.95
C PRO A 30 17.00 -1.84 9.90
N TYR A 31 16.54 -2.93 10.51
CA TYR A 31 17.38 -3.77 11.35
C TYR A 31 18.40 -4.57 10.54
N TYR A 32 17.99 -5.03 9.35
CA TYR A 32 18.90 -5.72 8.43
C TYR A 32 19.98 -4.78 7.88
N VAL A 33 19.69 -3.50 7.67
CA VAL A 33 20.69 -2.47 7.34
C VAL A 33 21.78 -2.40 8.41
N GLN A 34 21.38 -2.45 9.69
CA GLN A 34 22.34 -2.47 10.82
C GLN A 34 23.17 -3.77 10.83
N GLU A 35 22.56 -4.94 10.57
CA GLU A 35 23.27 -6.22 10.45
C GLU A 35 24.31 -6.22 9.32
N LEU A 36 24.06 -5.44 8.24
CA LEU A 36 24.98 -5.26 7.12
C LEU A 36 26.14 -4.28 7.40
N GLY A 37 26.29 -3.82 8.65
CA GLY A 37 27.44 -3.05 9.13
C GLY A 37 27.23 -1.52 9.14
N VAL A 38 26.02 -1.02 8.89
CA VAL A 38 25.74 0.41 9.07
C VAL A 38 25.39 0.66 10.52
N THR A 39 26.27 1.35 11.26
CA THR A 39 26.15 1.54 12.72
C THR A 39 25.60 2.92 13.11
N GLU A 40 25.90 3.93 12.29
CA GLU A 40 25.46 5.30 12.56
C GLU A 40 23.95 5.45 12.28
N LEU A 41 23.20 5.88 13.30
CA LEU A 41 21.73 5.92 13.25
C LEU A 41 21.21 6.74 12.06
N HIS A 42 21.78 7.91 11.80
CA HIS A 42 21.37 8.77 10.69
C HIS A 42 21.60 8.09 9.31
N GLU A 43 22.66 7.29 9.16
CA GLU A 43 22.90 6.51 7.95
C GLU A 43 21.89 5.37 7.81
N VAL A 44 21.56 4.67 8.91
CA VAL A 44 20.53 3.62 8.92
C VAL A 44 19.19 4.19 8.48
N GLU A 45 18.82 5.38 8.94
CA GLU A 45 17.59 6.06 8.56
C GLU A 45 17.58 6.37 7.05
N LEU A 46 18.63 6.98 6.53
CA LEU A 46 18.76 7.34 5.11
C LEU A 46 18.77 6.11 4.21
N TRP A 47 19.56 5.10 4.54
CA TRP A 47 19.58 3.84 3.78
C TRP A 47 18.24 3.12 3.80
N SER A 48 17.55 3.12 4.95
CA SER A 48 16.19 2.57 5.05
C SER A 48 15.22 3.32 4.13
N GLY A 49 15.26 4.65 4.14
CA GLY A 49 14.47 5.46 3.21
C GLY A 49 14.78 5.13 1.74
N ALA A 50 16.07 5.01 1.39
CA ALA A 50 16.51 4.66 0.06
C ALA A 50 16.02 3.29 -0.42
N LEU A 51 16.00 2.27 0.46
CA LEU A 51 15.48 0.93 0.17
C LEU A 51 13.99 0.95 -0.23
N PHE A 52 13.19 1.75 0.47
CA PHE A 52 11.77 1.91 0.12
C PHE A 52 11.59 2.71 -1.17
N ALA A 53 12.36 3.79 -1.33
CA ALA A 53 12.30 4.67 -2.51
C ALA A 53 12.77 3.94 -3.78
N ALA A 54 13.89 3.22 -3.74
CA ALA A 54 14.43 2.47 -4.87
C ALA A 54 13.40 1.48 -5.44
N HIS A 55 12.73 0.73 -4.56
CA HIS A 55 11.65 -0.18 -4.96
C HIS A 55 10.48 0.57 -5.60
N ALA A 56 10.02 1.67 -4.97
CA ALA A 56 8.85 2.40 -5.45
C ALA A 56 9.11 3.11 -6.79
N VAL A 57 10.29 3.70 -6.97
CA VAL A 57 10.67 4.38 -8.21
C VAL A 57 10.70 3.40 -9.37
N THR A 58 11.39 2.28 -9.23
CA THR A 58 11.48 1.29 -10.29
C THR A 58 10.14 0.63 -10.58
N MET A 59 9.34 0.32 -9.57
CA MET A 59 7.98 -0.18 -9.75
C MET A 59 7.13 0.80 -10.58
N THR A 60 7.24 2.10 -10.31
CA THR A 60 6.50 3.14 -11.03
C THR A 60 6.92 3.21 -12.50
N VAL A 61 8.23 3.17 -12.77
CA VAL A 61 8.77 3.24 -14.13
C VAL A 61 8.38 2.01 -14.96
N PHE A 62 8.39 0.82 -14.35
CA PHE A 62 8.10 -0.41 -15.06
C PHE A 62 6.61 -0.78 -15.11
N ALA A 63 5.74 -0.17 -14.28
CA ALA A 63 4.31 -0.49 -14.25
C ALA A 63 3.61 -0.36 -15.64
N PRO A 64 3.84 0.70 -16.44
CA PRO A 64 3.25 0.80 -17.78
C PRO A 64 3.74 -0.29 -18.74
N VAL A 65 5.02 -0.66 -18.65
CA VAL A 65 5.61 -1.74 -19.47
C VAL A 65 4.89 -3.05 -19.19
N TRP A 66 4.71 -3.39 -17.92
CA TRP A 66 4.03 -4.63 -17.54
C TRP A 66 2.54 -4.61 -17.83
N GLY A 67 1.89 -3.43 -17.79
CA GLY A 67 0.51 -3.25 -18.22
C GLY A 67 0.36 -3.59 -19.70
N SER A 68 1.20 -3.02 -20.56
CA SER A 68 1.17 -3.30 -22.01
C SER A 68 1.49 -4.75 -22.35
N LEU A 69 2.40 -5.39 -21.60
CA LEU A 69 2.70 -6.81 -21.77
C LEU A 69 1.53 -7.69 -21.30
N ALA A 70 0.82 -7.30 -20.25
CA ALA A 70 -0.38 -8.00 -19.79
C ALA A 70 -1.48 -8.03 -20.85
N ASP A 71 -1.66 -6.91 -21.57
CA ASP A 71 -2.63 -6.81 -22.66
C ASP A 71 -2.21 -7.62 -23.91
N ARG A 72 -0.92 -7.87 -24.09
CA ARG A 72 -0.38 -8.63 -25.23
C ARG A 72 -0.26 -10.13 -24.98
N PHE A 73 0.17 -10.52 -23.78
CA PHE A 73 0.53 -11.91 -23.44
C PHE A 73 -0.41 -12.57 -22.43
N GLY A 74 -1.38 -11.84 -21.92
CA GLY A 74 -2.28 -12.30 -20.88
C GLY A 74 -1.84 -11.90 -19.47
N ARG A 75 -2.73 -12.08 -18.52
CA ARG A 75 -2.59 -11.63 -17.14
C ARG A 75 -1.96 -12.68 -16.23
N LYS A 76 -2.21 -13.98 -16.50
CA LYS A 76 -1.60 -15.09 -15.75
C LYS A 76 -0.07 -15.06 -15.85
N PRO A 77 0.57 -14.89 -17.03
CA PRO A 77 2.04 -14.74 -17.11
C PRO A 77 2.58 -13.57 -16.30
N MET A 78 1.83 -12.47 -16.16
CA MET A 78 2.23 -11.32 -15.37
C MET A 78 2.21 -11.61 -13.87
N VAL A 79 1.20 -12.36 -13.39
CA VAL A 79 1.18 -12.84 -11.99
C VAL A 79 2.35 -13.80 -11.72
N GLN A 80 2.59 -14.75 -12.62
CA GLN A 80 3.68 -15.72 -12.51
C GLN A 80 5.05 -15.02 -12.48
N ARG A 81 5.29 -14.09 -13.41
CA ARG A 81 6.51 -13.27 -13.43
C ARG A 81 6.74 -12.55 -12.10
N ALA A 82 5.70 -11.88 -11.58
CA ALA A 82 5.83 -11.11 -10.33
C ALA A 82 6.12 -12.02 -9.13
N MET A 83 5.55 -13.23 -9.11
CA MET A 83 5.79 -14.20 -8.04
C MET A 83 7.17 -14.87 -8.16
N PHE A 84 7.53 -15.42 -9.32
CA PHE A 84 8.82 -16.09 -9.51
C PHE A 84 9.98 -15.11 -9.51
N GLY A 85 9.85 -13.96 -10.17
CA GLY A 85 10.84 -12.90 -10.14
C GLY A 85 11.04 -12.35 -8.74
N GLY A 86 9.93 -12.14 -8.01
CA GLY A 86 9.95 -11.76 -6.60
C GLY A 86 10.63 -12.81 -5.73
N ALA A 87 10.30 -14.10 -5.91
CA ALA A 87 10.91 -15.20 -5.17
C ALA A 87 12.44 -15.23 -5.33
N LEU A 88 12.92 -15.12 -6.57
CA LEU A 88 14.35 -15.13 -6.88
C LEU A 88 15.07 -13.94 -6.26
N VAL A 89 14.58 -12.72 -6.52
CA VAL A 89 15.27 -11.50 -6.10
C VAL A 89 15.21 -11.34 -4.58
N ILE A 90 14.07 -11.66 -3.94
CA ILE A 90 13.96 -11.56 -2.48
C ILE A 90 14.85 -12.62 -1.80
N SER A 91 14.89 -13.85 -2.31
CA SER A 91 15.81 -14.86 -1.75
C SER A 91 17.27 -14.41 -1.87
N ALA A 92 17.64 -13.75 -2.99
CA ALA A 92 18.97 -13.19 -3.17
C ALA A 92 19.31 -12.08 -2.17
N MET A 93 18.30 -11.31 -1.67
CA MET A 93 18.51 -10.31 -0.61
C MET A 93 19.02 -10.93 0.70
N GLY A 94 18.69 -12.19 0.97
CA GLY A 94 19.22 -12.91 2.13
C GLY A 94 20.72 -13.26 2.02
N LEU A 95 21.33 -13.10 0.84
CA LEU A 95 22.73 -13.41 0.57
C LEU A 95 23.63 -12.18 0.46
N VAL A 96 23.06 -10.96 0.52
CA VAL A 96 23.83 -9.72 0.38
C VAL A 96 24.82 -9.53 1.53
N GLN A 97 25.92 -8.84 1.22
CA GLN A 97 27.00 -8.55 2.17
C GLN A 97 27.11 -7.07 2.53
N ASN A 98 26.44 -6.19 1.80
CA ASN A 98 26.41 -4.76 2.07
C ASN A 98 25.11 -4.12 1.62
N VAL A 99 24.83 -2.91 2.14
CA VAL A 99 23.59 -2.19 1.87
C VAL A 99 23.44 -1.78 0.41
N GLY A 100 24.52 -1.49 -0.30
CA GLY A 100 24.47 -1.15 -1.73
C GLY A 100 23.89 -2.29 -2.58
N GLN A 101 24.29 -3.54 -2.32
CA GLN A 101 23.71 -4.72 -2.96
C GLN A 101 22.23 -4.87 -2.63
N LEU A 102 21.84 -4.60 -1.38
CA LEU A 102 20.45 -4.65 -0.95
C LEU A 102 19.59 -3.60 -1.69
N VAL A 103 20.08 -2.37 -1.84
CA VAL A 103 19.41 -1.30 -2.60
C VAL A 103 19.26 -1.69 -4.08
N ALA A 104 20.30 -2.24 -4.69
CA ALA A 104 20.26 -2.71 -6.08
C ALA A 104 19.19 -3.81 -6.27
N LEU A 105 19.15 -4.81 -5.37
CA LEU A 105 18.13 -5.87 -5.42
C LEU A 105 16.73 -5.32 -5.13
N ARG A 106 16.59 -4.32 -4.28
CA ARG A 106 15.31 -3.62 -4.04
C ARG A 106 14.82 -2.90 -5.30
N ALA A 107 15.72 -2.25 -6.04
CA ALA A 107 15.40 -1.64 -7.33
C ALA A 107 14.97 -2.70 -8.37
N ILE A 108 15.70 -3.82 -8.47
CA ILE A 108 15.34 -4.94 -9.36
C ILE A 108 13.98 -5.54 -8.94
N GLN A 109 13.76 -5.72 -7.64
CA GLN A 109 12.48 -6.18 -7.12
C GLN A 109 11.34 -5.25 -7.55
N GLY A 110 11.50 -3.93 -7.41
CA GLY A 110 10.50 -2.95 -7.84
C GLY A 110 10.17 -3.08 -9.32
N ALA A 111 11.19 -3.26 -10.16
CA ALA A 111 11.01 -3.46 -11.60
C ALA A 111 10.26 -4.76 -11.94
N LEU A 112 10.43 -5.82 -11.15
CA LEU A 112 9.82 -7.14 -11.43
C LEU A 112 8.48 -7.37 -10.73
N THR A 113 8.12 -6.58 -9.70
CA THR A 113 6.90 -6.82 -8.91
C THR A 113 5.65 -6.19 -9.52
N GLY A 114 4.54 -6.28 -8.79
CA GLY A 114 3.22 -5.85 -9.24
C GLY A 114 2.19 -6.97 -9.05
N VAL A 115 2.40 -7.85 -8.04
CA VAL A 115 1.53 -9.02 -7.77
C VAL A 115 0.09 -8.57 -7.59
N VAL A 116 -0.17 -7.57 -6.73
CA VAL A 116 -1.53 -7.10 -6.42
C VAL A 116 -2.26 -6.62 -7.67
N SER A 117 -1.61 -5.78 -8.49
CA SER A 117 -2.25 -5.26 -9.71
C SER A 117 -2.51 -6.35 -10.73
N ALA A 118 -1.56 -7.25 -10.94
CA ALA A 118 -1.71 -8.37 -11.86
C ALA A 118 -2.82 -9.35 -11.40
N ALA A 119 -2.86 -9.70 -10.11
CA ALA A 119 -3.89 -10.55 -9.53
C ALA A 119 -5.28 -9.91 -9.61
N THR A 120 -5.40 -8.63 -9.27
CA THR A 120 -6.65 -7.86 -9.37
C THR A 120 -7.18 -7.85 -10.81
N THR A 121 -6.30 -7.60 -11.80
CA THR A 121 -6.68 -7.57 -13.21
C THR A 121 -7.10 -8.95 -13.70
N LEU A 122 -6.40 -10.02 -13.30
CA LEU A 122 -6.73 -11.39 -13.66
C LEU A 122 -8.09 -11.82 -13.08
N VAL A 123 -8.37 -11.50 -11.81
CA VAL A 123 -9.66 -11.78 -11.17
C VAL A 123 -10.78 -10.96 -11.81
N ALA A 124 -10.56 -9.68 -12.04
CA ALA A 124 -11.56 -8.80 -12.67
C ALA A 124 -11.97 -9.26 -14.05
N SER A 125 -11.03 -9.82 -14.84
CA SER A 125 -11.31 -10.32 -16.18
C SER A 125 -11.90 -11.74 -16.23
N SER A 126 -11.67 -12.53 -15.19
CA SER A 126 -12.16 -13.91 -15.10
C SER A 126 -13.57 -14.01 -14.51
N ALA A 127 -13.96 -13.05 -13.67
CA ALA A 127 -15.24 -13.06 -12.98
C ALA A 127 -16.36 -12.50 -13.86
N PRO A 128 -17.59 -13.06 -13.79
CA PRO A 128 -18.77 -12.48 -14.41
C PRO A 128 -18.99 -11.03 -13.92
N ARG A 129 -19.49 -10.16 -14.79
CA ARG A 129 -19.70 -8.72 -14.47
C ARG A 129 -20.52 -8.53 -13.20
N GLU A 130 -21.58 -9.33 -12.99
CA GLU A 130 -22.48 -9.28 -11.84
C GLU A 130 -21.79 -9.72 -10.53
N ARG A 131 -20.67 -10.45 -10.62
CA ARG A 131 -19.91 -10.98 -9.48
C ARG A 131 -18.54 -10.34 -9.29
N ALA A 132 -18.15 -9.43 -10.17
CA ALA A 132 -16.83 -8.78 -10.13
C ALA A 132 -16.59 -8.05 -8.79
N GLY A 133 -17.59 -7.34 -8.26
CA GLY A 133 -17.50 -6.68 -6.96
C GLY A 133 -17.23 -7.65 -5.81
N TYR A 134 -17.92 -8.80 -5.78
CA TYR A 134 -17.68 -9.84 -4.78
C TYR A 134 -16.26 -10.43 -4.92
N ALA A 135 -15.83 -10.74 -6.14
CA ALA A 135 -14.54 -11.36 -6.40
C ALA A 135 -13.39 -10.45 -5.99
N LEU A 136 -13.45 -9.16 -6.34
CA LEU A 136 -12.44 -8.16 -5.97
C LEU A 136 -12.47 -7.85 -4.46
N GLY A 137 -13.66 -7.81 -3.86
CA GLY A 137 -13.81 -7.65 -2.42
C GLY A 137 -13.19 -8.82 -1.64
N LEU A 138 -13.40 -10.05 -2.10
CA LEU A 138 -12.78 -11.23 -1.50
C LEU A 138 -11.25 -11.18 -1.68
N LEU A 139 -10.74 -10.84 -2.86
CA LEU A 139 -9.30 -10.71 -3.10
C LEU A 139 -8.67 -9.68 -2.16
N GLN A 140 -9.34 -8.56 -1.92
CA GLN A 140 -8.86 -7.54 -1.00
C GLN A 140 -8.73 -8.05 0.44
N THR A 141 -9.53 -9.04 0.87
CA THR A 141 -9.36 -9.65 2.19
C THR A 141 -8.05 -10.42 2.30
N ALA A 142 -7.53 -11.01 1.22
CA ALA A 142 -6.20 -11.64 1.22
C ALA A 142 -5.10 -10.60 1.49
N VAL A 143 -5.19 -9.43 0.86
CA VAL A 143 -4.24 -8.33 1.06
C VAL A 143 -4.23 -7.87 2.53
N TRP A 144 -5.40 -7.63 3.11
CA TRP A 144 -5.49 -7.19 4.51
C TRP A 144 -5.03 -8.26 5.50
N SER A 145 -5.43 -9.52 5.27
CA SER A 145 -5.01 -10.64 6.12
C SER A 145 -3.50 -10.86 6.06
N GLY A 146 -2.93 -10.84 4.86
CA GLY A 146 -1.48 -10.97 4.66
C GLY A 146 -0.70 -9.83 5.31
N ALA A 147 -1.17 -8.59 5.16
CA ALA A 147 -0.56 -7.42 5.77
C ALA A 147 -0.63 -7.43 7.32
N SER A 148 -1.65 -8.08 7.89
CA SER A 148 -1.81 -8.20 9.34
C SER A 148 -0.98 -9.35 9.93
N VAL A 149 -1.01 -10.52 9.30
CA VAL A 149 -0.35 -11.74 9.79
C VAL A 149 1.16 -11.72 9.47
N GLY A 150 1.53 -11.16 8.32
CA GLY A 150 2.92 -11.15 7.85
C GLY A 150 3.91 -10.56 8.85
N PRO A 151 3.72 -9.35 9.38
CA PRO A 151 4.65 -8.77 10.36
C PRO A 151 4.77 -9.59 11.65
N LEU A 152 3.68 -10.21 12.11
CA LEU A 152 3.69 -11.09 13.30
C LEU A 152 4.57 -12.32 13.07
N LEU A 153 4.35 -13.02 11.96
CA LEU A 153 5.17 -14.18 11.58
C LEU A 153 6.63 -13.76 11.34
N GLY A 154 6.83 -12.64 10.65
CA GLY A 154 8.15 -12.11 10.35
C GLY A 154 8.95 -11.76 11.59
N GLY A 155 8.31 -11.20 12.62
CA GLY A 155 8.94 -10.93 13.91
C GLY A 155 9.43 -12.18 14.61
N LEU A 156 8.60 -13.22 14.65
CA LEU A 156 8.97 -14.51 15.22
C LEU A 156 10.13 -15.16 14.44
N ILE A 157 10.07 -15.14 13.10
CA ILE A 157 11.13 -15.68 12.24
C ILE A 157 12.44 -14.92 12.46
N ALA A 158 12.39 -13.59 12.48
CA ALA A 158 13.57 -12.75 12.63
C ALA A 158 14.25 -12.93 13.99
N ASP A 159 13.46 -13.04 15.07
CA ASP A 159 14.00 -13.23 16.43
C ASP A 159 14.52 -14.66 16.67
N THR A 160 14.06 -15.67 15.91
CA THR A 160 14.47 -17.06 16.09
C THR A 160 15.57 -17.50 15.12
N TRP A 161 15.47 -17.08 13.85
CA TRP A 161 16.36 -17.53 12.76
C TRP A 161 17.13 -16.40 12.11
N GLY A 162 17.01 -15.15 12.62
CA GLY A 162 17.67 -13.97 12.11
C GLY A 162 16.94 -13.33 10.92
N TYR A 163 17.34 -12.09 10.59
CA TYR A 163 16.68 -11.31 9.53
C TYR A 163 16.84 -11.94 8.15
N ARG A 164 17.95 -12.63 7.86
CA ARG A 164 18.18 -13.31 6.58
C ARG A 164 17.12 -14.37 6.27
N ALA A 165 16.67 -15.09 7.30
CA ALA A 165 15.63 -16.11 7.16
C ALA A 165 14.30 -15.51 6.66
N THR A 166 13.99 -14.27 7.01
CA THR A 166 12.75 -13.61 6.54
C THR A 166 12.71 -13.47 5.01
N PHE A 167 13.86 -13.24 4.36
CA PHE A 167 13.95 -13.17 2.90
C PHE A 167 13.75 -14.54 2.26
N TRP A 168 14.34 -15.59 2.83
CA TRP A 168 14.19 -16.96 2.30
C TRP A 168 12.78 -17.49 2.47
N VAL A 169 12.15 -17.24 3.63
CA VAL A 169 10.74 -17.59 3.86
C VAL A 169 9.84 -16.84 2.90
N THR A 170 10.06 -15.54 2.70
CA THR A 170 9.29 -14.75 1.72
C THR A 170 9.48 -15.30 0.31
N GLY A 171 10.71 -15.62 -0.08
CA GLY A 171 11.01 -16.23 -1.38
C GLY A 171 10.32 -17.57 -1.57
N ALA A 172 10.32 -18.43 -0.55
CA ALA A 172 9.62 -19.72 -0.56
C ALA A 172 8.09 -19.54 -0.70
N LEU A 173 7.49 -18.62 0.05
CA LEU A 173 6.06 -18.31 -0.05
C LEU A 173 5.68 -17.83 -1.46
N LEU A 174 6.49 -16.94 -2.06
CA LEU A 174 6.27 -16.46 -3.42
C LEU A 174 6.46 -17.57 -4.47
N LEU A 175 7.45 -18.43 -4.29
CA LEU A 175 7.67 -19.58 -5.16
C LEU A 175 6.47 -20.54 -5.12
N LEU A 176 5.99 -20.90 -3.92
CA LEU A 176 4.82 -21.75 -3.74
C LEU A 176 3.56 -21.10 -4.33
N ALA A 177 3.37 -19.79 -4.11
CA ALA A 177 2.28 -19.04 -4.70
C ALA A 177 2.34 -19.07 -6.24
N GLY A 178 3.52 -18.84 -6.82
CA GLY A 178 3.74 -18.91 -8.26
C GLY A 178 3.46 -20.29 -8.85
N LEU A 179 3.92 -21.36 -8.19
CA LEU A 179 3.64 -22.74 -8.57
C LEU A 179 2.14 -23.06 -8.49
N THR A 180 1.46 -22.60 -7.45
CA THR A 180 0.01 -22.78 -7.26
C THR A 180 -0.76 -22.09 -8.38
N VAL A 181 -0.42 -20.84 -8.71
CA VAL A 181 -1.02 -20.12 -9.85
C VAL A 181 -0.73 -20.83 -11.17
N SER A 182 0.50 -21.29 -11.38
CA SER A 182 0.90 -21.98 -12.60
C SER A 182 0.07 -23.24 -12.85
N ARG A 183 -0.15 -24.03 -11.79
CA ARG A 183 -0.80 -25.35 -11.87
C ARG A 183 -2.32 -25.27 -11.93
N PHE A 184 -2.94 -24.33 -11.22
CA PHE A 184 -4.38 -24.37 -10.99
C PHE A 184 -5.17 -23.23 -11.63
N VAL A 185 -4.55 -22.10 -11.97
CA VAL A 185 -5.23 -20.99 -12.66
C VAL A 185 -5.29 -21.29 -14.15
N GLN A 186 -6.46 -21.10 -14.73
CA GLN A 186 -6.69 -21.18 -16.17
C GLN A 186 -7.13 -19.82 -16.69
N GLU A 187 -6.45 -19.31 -17.69
CA GLU A 187 -6.80 -18.08 -18.40
C GLU A 187 -7.07 -18.41 -19.86
N GLU A 188 -8.28 -18.11 -20.32
CA GLU A 188 -8.60 -18.10 -21.74
C GLU A 188 -8.36 -16.68 -22.25
N PHE A 189 -7.13 -16.45 -22.73
CA PHE A 189 -6.72 -15.13 -23.18
C PHE A 189 -6.97 -14.97 -24.68
N THR A 190 -7.81 -13.98 -25.00
CA THR A 190 -7.98 -13.49 -26.38
C THR A 190 -7.38 -12.09 -26.44
N PRO A 191 -6.31 -11.86 -27.21
CA PRO A 191 -5.75 -10.53 -27.38
C PRO A 191 -6.84 -9.56 -27.83
N PRO A 192 -6.98 -8.38 -27.23
CA PRO A 192 -7.93 -7.39 -27.71
C PRO A 192 -7.58 -7.00 -29.16
N ALA A 193 -8.59 -6.87 -30.02
CA ALA A 193 -8.40 -6.29 -31.33
C ALA A 193 -7.75 -4.90 -31.16
N ARG A 194 -6.75 -4.60 -31.98
CA ARG A 194 -6.11 -3.27 -31.96
C ARG A 194 -7.12 -2.23 -32.42
N ASP A 195 -7.85 -1.66 -31.49
CA ASP A 195 -8.52 -0.39 -31.70
C ASP A 195 -7.50 0.74 -31.48
N ASP A 196 -6.94 1.24 -32.56
CA ASP A 196 -5.96 2.35 -32.56
C ASP A 196 -6.59 3.70 -32.14
N ASP A 197 -7.91 3.76 -31.93
CA ASP A 197 -8.65 5.00 -31.73
C ASP A 197 -8.80 5.47 -30.27
N ASN A 198 -8.28 4.74 -29.28
CA ASN A 198 -8.50 5.09 -27.88
C ASN A 198 -7.33 5.87 -27.27
N ARG A 199 -6.74 6.85 -28.02
CA ARG A 199 -5.72 7.78 -27.54
C ARG A 199 -6.26 8.87 -26.60
N GLU A 200 -7.59 9.00 -26.44
CA GLU A 200 -8.21 10.04 -25.60
C GLU A 200 -8.16 9.77 -24.08
N GLY A 201 -7.67 8.61 -23.62
CA GLY A 201 -7.62 8.21 -22.21
C GLY A 201 -6.23 8.23 -21.55
N GLY A 202 -5.20 8.83 -22.18
CA GLY A 202 -3.83 8.81 -21.66
C GLY A 202 -3.64 9.62 -20.37
N PHE A 203 -2.53 9.36 -19.65
CA PHE A 203 -2.14 10.05 -18.41
C PHE A 203 -2.23 11.58 -18.51
N TRP A 204 -1.73 12.17 -19.58
CA TRP A 204 -1.76 13.62 -19.81
C TRP A 204 -3.17 14.19 -19.90
N TYR A 205 -4.07 13.43 -20.51
CA TYR A 205 -5.48 13.80 -20.57
C TYR A 205 -6.12 13.76 -19.18
N GLY A 206 -5.86 12.71 -18.40
CA GLY A 206 -6.31 12.62 -17.02
C GLY A 206 -5.77 13.74 -16.14
N LEU A 207 -4.49 14.09 -16.29
CA LEU A 207 -3.87 15.20 -15.57
C LEU A 207 -4.52 16.54 -15.92
N LYS A 208 -4.77 16.79 -17.20
CA LYS A 208 -5.48 17.99 -17.67
C LYS A 208 -6.88 18.07 -17.06
N LEU A 209 -7.59 16.95 -17.03
CA LEU A 209 -8.93 16.86 -16.45
C LEU A 209 -8.92 17.16 -14.94
N VAL A 210 -7.95 16.62 -14.22
CA VAL A 210 -7.77 16.89 -12.78
C VAL A 210 -7.46 18.35 -12.52
N ILE A 211 -6.60 18.99 -13.33
CA ILE A 211 -6.22 20.41 -13.16
C ILE A 211 -7.39 21.34 -13.50
N GLN A 212 -8.21 20.99 -14.48
CA GLN A 212 -9.33 21.82 -14.92
C GLN A 212 -10.54 21.74 -13.98
N ASP A 213 -10.75 20.61 -13.32
CA ASP A 213 -11.83 20.46 -12.35
C ASP A 213 -11.33 20.80 -10.94
N ARG A 214 -11.84 21.89 -10.37
CA ARG A 214 -11.47 22.36 -9.03
C ARG A 214 -11.74 21.32 -7.94
N GLY A 215 -12.75 20.48 -8.09
CA GLY A 215 -13.09 19.44 -7.13
C GLY A 215 -12.08 18.29 -7.17
N LEU A 216 -11.76 17.80 -8.37
CA LEU A 216 -10.74 16.79 -8.55
C LEU A 216 -9.38 17.30 -8.06
N LEU A 217 -8.95 18.50 -8.49
CA LEU A 217 -7.68 19.09 -8.08
C LEU A 217 -7.55 19.14 -6.54
N SER A 218 -8.60 19.55 -5.90
CA SER A 218 -8.64 19.68 -4.46
C SER A 218 -8.63 18.33 -3.74
N LEU A 219 -9.37 17.34 -4.25
CA LEU A 219 -9.35 15.97 -3.72
C LEU A 219 -7.96 15.34 -3.93
N PHE A 220 -7.33 15.58 -5.08
CA PHE A 220 -5.97 15.12 -5.34
C PHE A 220 -4.95 15.78 -4.42
N SER A 221 -5.08 17.06 -4.07
CA SER A 221 -4.21 17.73 -3.10
C SER A 221 -4.30 17.07 -1.73
N VAL A 222 -5.51 16.78 -1.24
CA VAL A 222 -5.71 16.00 -0.01
C VAL A 222 -5.11 14.61 -0.15
N ARG A 223 -5.32 13.94 -1.29
CA ARG A 223 -4.81 12.59 -1.56
C ARG A 223 -3.29 12.52 -1.52
N VAL A 224 -2.59 13.44 -2.19
CA VAL A 224 -1.12 13.53 -2.18
C VAL A 224 -0.61 13.69 -0.75
N THR A 225 -1.16 14.65 -0.01
CA THR A 225 -0.77 14.94 1.38
C THR A 225 -0.95 13.71 2.27
N VAL A 226 -2.13 13.08 2.25
CA VAL A 226 -2.45 11.89 3.04
C VAL A 226 -1.55 10.71 2.66
N ARG A 227 -1.36 10.45 1.36
CA ARG A 227 -0.53 9.32 0.90
C ARG A 227 0.93 9.51 1.29
N THR A 228 1.49 10.70 1.12
CA THR A 228 2.87 11.00 1.52
C THR A 228 3.02 10.85 3.04
N ALA A 229 2.11 11.44 3.83
CA ALA A 229 2.12 11.34 5.29
C ALA A 229 2.04 9.88 5.79
N THR A 230 1.23 9.05 5.14
CA THR A 230 1.11 7.62 5.47
C THR A 230 2.42 6.85 5.27
N ARG A 231 3.25 7.27 4.30
CA ARG A 231 4.51 6.60 3.94
C ARG A 231 5.73 7.07 4.71
N LEU A 232 5.64 8.22 5.39
CA LEU A 232 6.73 8.76 6.22
C LEU A 232 7.23 7.77 7.27
N MET A 233 6.29 7.02 7.89
CA MET A 233 6.59 6.15 9.03
C MET A 233 7.19 4.79 8.64
N GLY A 234 7.17 4.41 7.36
CA GLY A 234 7.61 3.09 6.92
C GLY A 234 8.99 2.68 7.46
N PRO A 235 10.06 3.42 7.15
CA PRO A 235 11.40 3.13 7.64
C PRO A 235 11.62 3.52 9.11
N ILE A 236 10.84 4.46 9.65
CA ILE A 236 11.10 5.09 10.95
C ILE A 236 10.51 4.29 12.09
N LEU A 237 9.31 3.72 11.93
CA LEU A 237 8.61 3.02 13.00
C LEU A 237 9.43 1.90 13.64
N PRO A 238 10.12 1.01 12.89
CA PRO A 238 10.99 0.00 13.47
C PRO A 238 12.12 0.59 14.30
N LEU A 239 12.83 1.61 13.79
CA LEU A 239 13.93 2.27 14.50
C LEU A 239 13.44 2.99 15.76
N PHE A 240 12.26 3.60 15.72
CA PHE A 240 11.65 4.18 16.90
C PHE A 240 11.28 3.12 17.94
N ILE A 241 10.73 1.97 17.54
CA ILE A 241 10.49 0.86 18.48
C ILE A 241 11.79 0.39 19.11
N GLN A 242 12.87 0.28 18.33
CA GLN A 242 14.19 -0.08 18.84
C GLN A 242 14.67 0.91 19.92
N SER A 243 14.44 2.21 19.75
CA SER A 243 14.83 3.22 20.73
C SER A 243 14.05 3.16 22.06
N LEU A 244 12.90 2.49 22.07
CA LEU A 244 12.04 2.36 23.26
C LEU A 244 12.34 1.10 24.10
N VAL A 245 13.22 0.21 23.63
CA VAL A 245 13.42 -1.11 24.25
C VAL A 245 14.89 -1.29 24.65
N PRO A 246 15.19 -1.83 25.82
CA PRO A 246 16.56 -2.23 26.19
C PRO A 246 17.09 -3.31 25.23
N THR A 247 18.39 -3.34 25.04
CA THR A 247 19.18 -4.02 24.00
C THR A 247 18.95 -5.55 23.86
N THR A 248 18.22 -6.20 24.77
CA THR A 248 18.06 -7.67 24.83
C THR A 248 16.66 -8.16 24.48
N ALA A 249 15.74 -7.28 24.10
CA ALA A 249 14.37 -7.68 23.86
C ALA A 249 14.19 -8.27 22.44
N ARG A 250 13.13 -9.04 22.26
CA ARG A 250 12.65 -9.54 20.97
C ARG A 250 12.08 -8.39 20.12
N ILE A 251 12.96 -7.54 19.59
CA ILE A 251 12.61 -6.29 18.91
C ILE A 251 11.79 -6.57 17.66
N ALA A 252 12.13 -7.61 16.91
CA ALA A 252 11.43 -7.95 15.70
C ALA A 252 10.00 -8.44 15.99
N SER A 253 9.80 -9.29 17.00
CA SER A 253 8.45 -9.74 17.42
C SER A 253 7.59 -8.55 17.87
N LEU A 254 8.16 -7.60 18.60
CA LEU A 254 7.46 -6.40 19.06
C LEU A 254 7.07 -5.48 17.90
N THR A 255 7.99 -5.27 16.96
CA THR A 255 7.73 -4.51 15.73
C THR A 255 6.65 -5.19 14.90
N GLY A 256 6.73 -6.51 14.78
CA GLY A 256 5.72 -7.34 14.12
C GLY A 256 4.35 -7.21 14.76
N LEU A 257 4.29 -7.24 16.09
CA LEU A 257 3.04 -7.09 16.86
C LEU A 257 2.41 -5.70 16.63
N ILE A 258 3.18 -4.63 16.75
CA ILE A 258 2.69 -3.26 16.56
C ILE A 258 2.20 -3.06 15.12
N SER A 259 2.96 -3.53 14.13
CA SER A 259 2.60 -3.44 12.71
C SER A 259 1.37 -4.29 12.37
N GLY A 260 1.30 -5.51 12.93
CA GLY A 260 0.17 -6.41 12.75
C GLY A 260 -1.13 -5.86 13.36
N VAL A 261 -1.07 -5.33 14.60
CA VAL A 261 -2.21 -4.68 15.25
C VAL A 261 -2.67 -3.46 14.46
N ARG A 262 -1.75 -2.62 13.99
CA ARG A 262 -2.08 -1.49 13.12
C ARG A 262 -2.82 -1.95 11.85
N ALA A 263 -2.33 -2.99 11.17
CA ALA A 263 -2.94 -3.50 9.95
C ALA A 263 -4.31 -4.14 10.21
N ALA A 264 -4.44 -4.94 11.28
CA ALA A 264 -5.71 -5.56 11.69
C ALA A 264 -6.76 -4.49 12.05
N ALA A 265 -6.38 -3.50 12.85
CA ALA A 265 -7.24 -2.36 13.17
C ALA A 265 -7.63 -1.58 11.90
N GLY A 266 -6.70 -1.45 10.95
CA GLY A 266 -6.96 -0.85 9.65
C GLY A 266 -7.99 -1.61 8.82
N ALA A 267 -7.94 -2.93 8.81
CA ALA A 267 -8.94 -3.77 8.13
C ALA A 267 -10.36 -3.55 8.72
N ILE A 268 -10.46 -3.54 10.06
CA ILE A 268 -11.72 -3.26 10.76
C ILE A 268 -12.22 -1.85 10.45
N GLY A 269 -11.34 -0.86 10.56
CA GLY A 269 -11.66 0.55 10.29
C GLY A 269 -12.10 0.78 8.84
N GLY A 270 -11.47 0.11 7.87
CA GLY A 270 -11.84 0.22 6.45
C GLY A 270 -13.28 -0.20 6.18
N VAL A 271 -13.74 -1.27 6.82
CA VAL A 271 -15.12 -1.75 6.69
C VAL A 271 -16.10 -0.88 7.48
N THR A 272 -15.79 -0.56 8.73
CA THR A 272 -16.72 0.15 9.63
C THR A 272 -16.85 1.62 9.26
N LEU A 273 -15.72 2.33 9.07
CA LEU A 273 -15.71 3.74 8.71
C LEU A 273 -16.06 3.97 7.24
N GLY A 274 -15.78 3.00 6.35
CA GLY A 274 -16.29 3.01 4.98
C GLY A 274 -17.83 3.02 4.96
N ARG A 275 -18.48 2.10 5.68
CA ARG A 275 -19.95 2.09 5.82
C ARG A 275 -20.49 3.34 6.52
N ALA A 276 -19.77 3.86 7.52
CA ALA A 276 -20.14 5.12 8.16
C ALA A 276 -20.11 6.29 7.18
N SER A 277 -19.13 6.32 6.25
CA SER A 277 -19.03 7.39 5.25
C SER A 277 -20.22 7.42 4.28
N ASP A 278 -20.79 6.25 3.97
CA ASP A 278 -22.00 6.16 3.14
C ASP A 278 -23.25 6.69 3.87
N ARG A 279 -23.29 6.57 5.22
CA ARG A 279 -24.47 6.97 6.03
C ARG A 279 -24.44 8.43 6.47
N ILE A 280 -23.29 8.90 6.98
CA ILE A 280 -23.18 10.24 7.59
C ILE A 280 -22.49 11.27 6.68
N GLY A 281 -22.08 10.84 5.48
CA GLY A 281 -21.46 11.67 4.45
C GLY A 281 -19.93 11.61 4.45
N TYR A 282 -19.37 11.54 3.24
CA TYR A 282 -17.92 11.37 3.00
C TYR A 282 -17.09 12.48 3.65
N ARG A 283 -17.52 13.75 3.51
CA ARG A 283 -16.79 14.89 4.06
C ARG A 283 -16.66 14.82 5.59
N ARG A 284 -17.74 14.49 6.29
CA ARG A 284 -17.73 14.43 7.77
C ARG A 284 -16.78 13.32 8.24
N VAL A 285 -16.87 12.13 7.65
CA VAL A 285 -15.98 11.02 8.01
C VAL A 285 -14.53 11.33 7.68
N LEU A 286 -14.25 11.93 6.51
CA LEU A 286 -12.90 12.35 6.13
C LEU A 286 -12.31 13.32 7.16
N LEU A 287 -13.06 14.35 7.57
CA LEU A 287 -12.60 15.34 8.55
C LEU A 287 -12.36 14.72 9.93
N ILE A 288 -13.33 13.96 10.44
CA ILE A 288 -13.21 13.28 11.75
C ILE A 288 -12.00 12.36 11.75
N CYS A 289 -11.85 11.57 10.69
CA CYS A 289 -10.73 10.64 10.58
C CYS A 289 -9.39 11.37 10.39
N ALA A 290 -9.28 12.40 9.56
CA ALA A 290 -8.04 13.13 9.37
C ALA A 290 -7.58 13.83 10.65
N VAL A 291 -8.50 14.50 11.36
CA VAL A 291 -8.23 15.10 12.68
C VAL A 291 -7.88 14.01 13.70
N GLY A 292 -8.58 12.88 13.69
CA GLY A 292 -8.32 11.75 14.58
C GLY A 292 -6.93 11.17 14.38
N VAL A 293 -6.48 11.01 13.12
CA VAL A 293 -5.10 10.55 12.81
C VAL A 293 -4.08 11.57 13.29
N ALA A 294 -4.28 12.86 13.01
CA ALA A 294 -3.40 13.93 13.49
C ALA A 294 -3.30 13.91 15.03
N ALA A 295 -4.44 13.82 15.73
CA ALA A 295 -4.50 13.76 17.18
C ALA A 295 -3.81 12.50 17.75
N LEU A 296 -3.84 11.37 17.05
CA LEU A 296 -3.16 10.15 17.47
C LEU A 296 -1.66 10.17 17.20
N TYR A 297 -1.17 10.95 16.23
CA TYR A 297 0.27 11.08 15.98
C TYR A 297 0.96 12.01 16.99
N VAL A 298 0.30 13.06 17.48
CA VAL A 298 0.89 13.99 18.45
C VAL A 298 1.39 13.28 19.72
N PRO A 299 0.61 12.45 20.44
CA PRO A 299 1.10 11.78 21.63
C PRO A 299 2.22 10.78 21.35
N GLN A 300 2.38 10.28 20.12
CA GLN A 300 3.48 9.38 19.76
C GLN A 300 4.85 10.05 19.87
N PHE A 301 4.93 11.36 19.77
CA PHE A 301 6.15 12.12 20.03
C PHE A 301 6.64 11.94 21.47
N PHE A 302 5.73 11.78 22.43
CA PHE A 302 6.02 11.68 23.87
C PHE A 302 6.08 10.23 24.38
N VAL A 303 5.86 9.25 23.52
CA VAL A 303 5.86 7.82 23.90
C VAL A 303 7.20 7.40 24.47
N THR A 304 7.16 6.69 25.58
CA THR A 304 8.33 6.14 26.29
C THR A 304 8.33 4.62 26.38
N THR A 305 7.19 3.97 26.09
CA THR A 305 7.07 2.51 26.16
C THR A 305 6.44 1.94 24.88
N PRO A 306 6.83 0.73 24.47
CA PRO A 306 6.26 0.08 23.27
C PRO A 306 4.74 -0.16 23.37
N TRP A 307 4.22 -0.35 24.57
CA TRP A 307 2.79 -0.60 24.77
C TRP A 307 1.92 0.63 24.52
N GLN A 308 2.42 1.82 24.89
CA GLN A 308 1.78 3.08 24.51
C GLN A 308 1.73 3.21 22.98
N LEU A 309 2.84 2.88 22.31
CA LEU A 309 2.93 2.92 20.87
C LEU A 309 1.98 1.92 20.21
N LEU A 310 1.85 0.70 20.75
CA LEU A 310 0.92 -0.33 20.27
C LEU A 310 -0.52 0.19 20.22
N ILE A 311 -0.99 0.79 21.34
CA ILE A 311 -2.36 1.31 21.43
C ILE A 311 -2.56 2.45 20.42
N LEU A 312 -1.62 3.40 20.36
CA LEU A 312 -1.70 4.54 19.45
C LEU A 312 -1.61 4.11 17.97
N GLN A 313 -0.75 3.17 17.64
CA GLN A 313 -0.66 2.63 16.28
C GLN A 313 -1.90 1.81 15.87
N GLY A 314 -2.50 1.08 16.81
CA GLY A 314 -3.80 0.46 16.59
C GLY A 314 -4.89 1.50 16.27
N GLY A 315 -4.95 2.56 17.06
CA GLY A 315 -5.85 3.69 16.79
C GLY A 315 -5.59 4.36 15.44
N VAL A 316 -4.32 4.62 15.10
CA VAL A 316 -3.94 5.16 13.79
C VAL A 316 -4.38 4.22 12.67
N GLY A 317 -4.17 2.91 12.79
CA GLY A 317 -4.60 1.93 11.79
C GLY A 317 -6.10 2.03 11.53
N LEU A 318 -6.90 2.01 12.60
CA LEU A 318 -8.37 2.07 12.52
C LEU A 318 -8.84 3.36 11.84
N VAL A 319 -8.38 4.51 12.27
CA VAL A 319 -8.86 5.82 11.79
C VAL A 319 -8.30 6.16 10.41
N MET A 320 -7.04 5.81 10.14
CA MET A 320 -6.37 6.03 8.85
C MET A 320 -7.10 5.34 7.70
N SER A 321 -7.59 4.13 7.92
CA SER A 321 -8.32 3.39 6.89
C SER A 321 -9.63 4.09 6.50
N GLY A 322 -10.27 4.80 7.44
CA GLY A 322 -11.43 5.66 7.17
C GLY A 322 -11.08 6.81 6.21
N VAL A 323 -9.94 7.47 6.42
CA VAL A 323 -9.45 8.52 5.50
C VAL A 323 -9.28 7.96 4.09
N LEU A 324 -8.58 6.81 3.97
CA LEU A 324 -8.27 6.21 2.67
C LEU A 324 -9.52 5.71 1.94
N ALA A 325 -10.43 5.05 2.65
CA ALA A 325 -11.69 4.56 2.10
C ALA A 325 -12.56 5.72 1.59
N THR A 326 -12.70 6.77 2.39
CA THR A 326 -13.52 7.95 2.05
C THR A 326 -12.96 8.69 0.84
N ILE A 327 -11.65 8.93 0.77
CA ILE A 327 -11.02 9.57 -0.39
C ILE A 327 -11.24 8.72 -1.66
N SER A 328 -11.11 7.40 -1.56
CA SER A 328 -11.33 6.51 -2.72
C SER A 328 -12.79 6.49 -3.18
N ALA A 329 -13.75 6.53 -2.25
CA ALA A 329 -15.17 6.64 -2.57
C ALA A 329 -15.50 7.98 -3.22
N MET A 330 -14.94 9.08 -2.72
CA MET A 330 -15.11 10.41 -3.32
C MET A 330 -14.52 10.48 -4.73
N LEU A 331 -13.34 9.88 -4.95
CA LEU A 331 -12.71 9.83 -6.27
C LEU A 331 -13.59 9.07 -7.27
N ALA A 332 -14.18 7.94 -6.85
CA ALA A 332 -15.11 7.17 -7.68
C ALA A 332 -16.36 7.98 -8.08
N ASN A 333 -16.88 8.80 -7.15
CA ASN A 333 -18.06 9.62 -7.39
C ASN A 333 -17.79 10.90 -8.22
N LEU A 334 -16.56 11.44 -8.13
CA LEU A 334 -16.18 12.67 -8.86
C LEU A 334 -15.62 12.39 -10.24
N ALA A 335 -15.13 11.18 -10.51
CA ALA A 335 -14.63 10.80 -11.81
C ALA A 335 -15.77 10.83 -12.85
N PRO A 336 -15.66 11.61 -13.95
CA PRO A 336 -16.69 11.68 -14.96
C PRO A 336 -16.95 10.32 -15.61
N GLU A 337 -18.21 10.05 -15.98
CA GLU A 337 -18.59 8.82 -16.66
C GLU A 337 -17.81 8.67 -17.97
N GLY A 338 -17.31 7.47 -18.23
CA GLY A 338 -16.48 7.15 -19.40
C GLY A 338 -15.02 7.64 -19.30
N ARG A 339 -14.64 8.43 -18.28
CA ARG A 339 -13.27 8.97 -18.10
C ARG A 339 -12.58 8.49 -16.81
N GLN A 340 -13.20 7.55 -16.13
CA GLN A 340 -12.71 7.01 -14.87
C GLN A 340 -11.28 6.45 -14.99
N GLY A 341 -10.95 5.77 -16.07
CA GLY A 341 -9.62 5.22 -16.32
C GLY A 341 -8.52 6.27 -16.31
N ALA A 342 -8.76 7.45 -16.91
CA ALA A 342 -7.79 8.54 -16.94
C ALA A 342 -7.57 9.12 -15.52
N VAL A 343 -8.64 9.32 -14.73
CA VAL A 343 -8.57 9.82 -13.34
C VAL A 343 -7.84 8.82 -12.43
N TYR A 344 -8.14 7.52 -12.55
CA TYR A 344 -7.44 6.48 -11.79
C TYR A 344 -5.99 6.30 -12.23
N GLY A 345 -5.65 6.58 -13.49
CA GLY A 345 -4.26 6.63 -13.96
C GLY A 345 -3.45 7.72 -13.25
N VAL A 346 -4.03 8.92 -13.06
CA VAL A 346 -3.41 9.99 -12.26
C VAL A 346 -3.30 9.58 -10.79
N ASP A 347 -4.35 8.94 -10.23
CA ASP A 347 -4.31 8.44 -8.85
C ASP A 347 -3.19 7.42 -8.62
N ALA A 348 -3.01 6.49 -9.53
CA ALA A 348 -1.92 5.53 -9.46
C ALA A 348 -0.55 6.21 -9.45
N SER A 349 -0.37 7.28 -10.24
CA SER A 349 0.87 8.07 -10.26
C SER A 349 1.09 8.82 -8.95
N VAL A 350 0.03 9.39 -8.36
CA VAL A 350 0.10 10.04 -7.04
C VAL A 350 0.50 9.03 -5.96
N VAL A 351 -0.11 7.86 -5.94
CA VAL A 351 0.23 6.79 -4.98
C VAL A 351 1.68 6.35 -5.15
N SER A 352 2.14 6.18 -6.39
CA SER A 352 3.51 5.77 -6.70
C SER A 352 4.53 6.82 -6.28
N THR A 353 4.27 8.09 -6.56
CA THR A 353 5.10 9.22 -6.14
C THR A 353 5.20 9.31 -4.61
N ALA A 354 4.07 9.16 -3.91
CA ALA A 354 4.05 9.14 -2.45
C ALA A 354 4.82 7.96 -1.86
N ASN A 355 4.77 6.78 -2.51
CA ASN A 355 5.54 5.62 -2.11
C ASN A 355 7.06 5.80 -2.29
N ALA A 356 7.48 6.63 -3.26
CA ALA A 356 8.88 6.94 -3.50
C ALA A 356 9.40 8.06 -2.56
N ILE A 357 8.66 9.15 -2.47
CA ILE A 357 9.09 10.37 -1.74
C ILE A 357 8.84 10.23 -0.23
N GLY A 358 7.71 9.66 0.19
CA GLY A 358 7.31 9.59 1.60
C GLY A 358 8.36 8.98 2.51
N PRO A 359 8.88 7.78 2.24
CA PRO A 359 9.91 7.14 3.06
C PRO A 359 11.21 7.95 3.15
N MET A 360 11.63 8.58 2.04
CA MET A 360 12.81 9.45 2.01
C MET A 360 12.61 10.70 2.86
N LEU A 361 11.44 11.36 2.75
CA LEU A 361 11.12 12.50 3.60
C LEU A 361 11.12 12.12 5.08
N GLY A 362 10.49 11.00 5.43
CA GLY A 362 10.50 10.50 6.81
C GLY A 362 11.92 10.25 7.33
N ALA A 363 12.73 9.56 6.53
CA ALA A 363 14.13 9.26 6.84
C ALA A 363 14.98 10.54 6.99
N SER A 364 14.87 11.49 6.06
CA SER A 364 15.63 12.75 6.11
C SER A 364 15.25 13.61 7.31
N VAL A 365 13.94 13.66 7.65
CA VAL A 365 13.48 14.39 8.85
C VAL A 365 13.96 13.70 10.13
N ALA A 366 13.95 12.37 10.18
CA ALA A 366 14.48 11.63 11.32
C ALA A 366 15.99 11.86 11.49
N ALA A 367 16.75 11.76 10.41
CA ALA A 367 18.21 11.99 10.42
C ALA A 367 18.60 13.42 10.86
N ALA A 368 17.80 14.43 10.48
CA ALA A 368 18.07 15.83 10.82
C ALA A 368 17.55 16.24 12.20
N LEU A 369 16.39 15.75 12.63
CA LEU A 369 15.65 16.23 13.80
C LEU A 369 15.34 15.13 14.83
N GLY A 370 15.79 13.90 14.59
CA GLY A 370 15.60 12.73 15.44
C GLY A 370 14.33 11.94 15.13
N LEU A 371 14.32 10.67 15.55
CA LEU A 371 13.28 9.67 15.29
C LEU A 371 11.84 10.07 15.67
N ARG A 372 11.69 11.06 16.55
CA ARG A 372 10.37 11.54 17.00
C ARG A 372 9.75 12.59 16.06
N ALA A 373 10.58 13.36 15.35
CA ALA A 373 10.12 14.46 14.51
C ALA A 373 9.17 14.03 13.37
N PRO A 374 9.34 12.88 12.70
CA PRO A 374 8.40 12.39 11.68
C PRO A 374 6.96 12.21 12.18
N PHE A 375 6.73 11.93 13.46
CA PHE A 375 5.38 11.85 14.02
C PHE A 375 4.66 13.21 14.01
N LEU A 376 5.37 14.29 14.35
CA LEU A 376 4.81 15.65 14.29
C LEU A 376 4.61 16.09 12.84
N LEU A 377 5.53 15.74 11.94
CA LEU A 377 5.36 16.02 10.51
C LEU A 377 4.11 15.30 9.95
N ALA A 378 3.92 14.03 10.31
CA ALA A 378 2.72 13.29 9.93
C ALA A 378 1.45 13.91 10.53
N ALA A 379 1.47 14.29 11.82
CA ALA A 379 0.35 14.98 12.47
C ALA A 379 0.00 16.30 11.75
N GLY A 380 1.02 17.11 11.43
CA GLY A 380 0.84 18.37 10.68
C GLY A 380 0.28 18.15 9.27
N ALA A 381 0.78 17.13 8.56
CA ALA A 381 0.27 16.78 7.23
C ALA A 381 -1.19 16.30 7.25
N PHE A 382 -1.58 15.48 8.25
CA PHE A 382 -2.99 15.10 8.41
C PHE A 382 -3.88 16.27 8.86
N GLY A 383 -3.35 17.17 9.70
CA GLY A 383 -4.01 18.44 10.05
C GLY A 383 -4.23 19.31 8.82
N ALA A 384 -3.19 19.49 7.99
CA ALA A 384 -3.29 20.22 6.73
C ALA A 384 -4.31 19.56 5.76
N ALA A 385 -4.30 18.24 5.67
CA ALA A 385 -5.28 17.50 4.87
C ALA A 385 -6.72 17.72 5.38
N ALA A 386 -6.94 17.78 6.70
CA ALA A 386 -8.23 18.11 7.28
C ALA A 386 -8.66 19.54 6.95
N VAL A 387 -7.75 20.52 7.05
CA VAL A 387 -8.00 21.92 6.67
C VAL A 387 -8.36 22.04 5.21
N LEU A 388 -7.56 21.42 4.32
CA LEU A 388 -7.84 21.38 2.88
C LEU A 388 -9.22 20.75 2.61
N ALA A 389 -9.52 19.61 3.23
CA ALA A 389 -10.82 18.96 3.09
C ALA A 389 -11.98 19.83 3.59
N TRP A 390 -11.77 20.60 4.65
CA TRP A 390 -12.77 21.54 5.17
C TRP A 390 -13.12 22.63 4.16
N PHE A 391 -12.14 23.23 3.50
CA PHE A 391 -12.39 24.35 2.58
C PHE A 391 -12.89 23.90 1.21
N VAL A 392 -12.52 22.69 0.78
CA VAL A 392 -12.67 22.26 -0.60
C VAL A 392 -13.87 21.35 -0.83
N VAL A 393 -14.22 20.51 0.13
CA VAL A 393 -15.24 19.47 -0.01
C VAL A 393 -16.71 19.96 0.16
N PRO A 394 -17.03 21.16 0.72
CA PRO A 394 -18.43 21.53 1.01
C PRO A 394 -19.35 21.62 -0.18
N LYS A 395 -18.82 21.86 -1.37
CA LYS A 395 -19.64 22.15 -2.56
C LYS A 395 -20.11 20.90 -3.34
N TYR A 396 -19.59 19.70 -3.00
CA TYR A 396 -19.81 18.49 -3.80
C TYR A 396 -20.81 17.49 -3.22
N GLU A 397 -21.17 17.58 -1.93
CA GLU A 397 -22.24 16.76 -1.34
C GLU A 397 -23.62 17.04 -1.96
N GLN A 398 -23.81 18.21 -2.57
CA GLN A 398 -25.11 18.61 -3.14
C GLN A 398 -25.41 18.07 -4.54
N ARG A 399 -24.47 17.37 -5.20
CA ARG A 399 -24.70 16.75 -6.52
C ARG A 399 -25.22 15.31 -6.45
N LYS A 400 -25.61 14.80 -5.28
CA LYS A 400 -26.14 13.44 -5.14
C LYS A 400 -27.65 13.38 -5.34
N HIS A 401 -27.99 12.53 -6.27
CA HIS A 401 -29.29 12.03 -6.68
C HIS A 401 -30.24 13.08 -7.29
N PRO A 402 -30.44 13.06 -8.59
CA PRO A 402 -31.76 13.39 -9.09
C PRO A 402 -32.73 12.41 -8.42
N THR A 403 -33.66 12.93 -7.62
CA THR A 403 -34.85 12.18 -7.27
C THR A 403 -35.41 11.56 -8.54
N PRO A 404 -35.72 10.23 -8.52
CA PRO A 404 -36.43 9.67 -9.68
C PRO A 404 -37.66 10.54 -9.91
N PRO A 405 -37.99 10.85 -11.16
CA PRO A 405 -39.19 11.60 -11.45
C PRO A 405 -40.37 10.83 -10.84
N ASP A 406 -41.11 11.49 -9.96
CA ASP A 406 -42.31 10.95 -9.40
C ASP A 406 -43.15 10.40 -10.55
N GLY A 407 -43.35 9.07 -10.53
CA GLY A 407 -44.14 8.38 -11.50
C GLY A 407 -45.56 8.90 -11.43
N GLY A 408 -45.96 9.66 -12.45
CA GLY A 408 -47.33 9.96 -12.75
C GLY A 408 -48.00 8.78 -13.45
#